data_1cb320336bc234d0220407f535e7ae89
#
_entry.id   1cb320336bc234d0220407f535e7ae89
#
_cell.length_a   1.000
_cell.length_b   1.000
_cell.length_c   1.000
_cell.angle_alpha   90.00
_cell.angle_beta   90.00
_cell.angle_gamma   90.00
#
_symmetry.space_group_name_H-M   'P 1'
#
loop_
_entity.id
_entity.type
_entity.pdbx_description
1 polymer ?
#
loop_
_entity_poly.entity_id
_entity_poly.type
_entity_poly.pdbx_seq_one_letter_code
_entity_poly.pdbx_strand_id
1 'polypeptide(L)'
;MQITEAITDPELGFTSFSVQRTAYTRRNGTSVPAVRTLPASGCIHPGTPEMIQLLPEEERNEEFIAVYTGFALSKGENDGGATYTTPDRILLNGETWRVVKVRDWAMFGYYQGYAVKMHE
;
A
#
# COMPACT_ATOMS: atom_id res chain seq x y z
N MET A 1 -8.10 -10.19 -21.74
CA MET A 1 -7.48 -8.89 -21.39
C MET A 1 -6.37 -9.13 -20.36
N GLN A 2 -5.23 -8.52 -20.57
CA GLN A 2 -4.15 -8.60 -19.59
C GLN A 2 -4.40 -7.61 -18.47
N ILE A 3 -4.16 -8.02 -17.24
CA ILE A 3 -4.34 -7.15 -16.06
C ILE A 3 -3.48 -5.89 -16.17
N THR A 4 -2.28 -6.01 -16.73
CA THR A 4 -1.38 -4.87 -16.90
C THR A 4 -2.00 -3.77 -17.76
N GLU A 5 -2.75 -4.13 -18.80
CA GLU A 5 -3.44 -3.15 -19.63
C GLU A 5 -4.55 -2.45 -18.86
N ALA A 6 -5.31 -3.20 -18.05
CA ALA A 6 -6.36 -2.62 -17.20
C ALA A 6 -5.78 -1.64 -16.19
N ILE A 7 -4.63 -1.97 -15.59
CA ILE A 7 -3.98 -1.12 -14.58
C ILE A 7 -3.52 0.21 -15.18
N THR A 8 -3.12 0.22 -16.47
CA THR A 8 -2.59 1.43 -17.10
C THR A 8 -3.64 2.23 -17.87
N ASP A 9 -4.89 1.78 -17.90
CA ASP A 9 -5.96 2.45 -18.64
C ASP A 9 -6.63 3.52 -17.77
N PRO A 10 -6.52 4.83 -18.13
CA PRO A 10 -7.13 5.90 -17.34
C PRO A 10 -8.64 5.77 -17.17
N GLU A 11 -9.34 5.17 -18.14
CA GLU A 11 -10.77 4.97 -18.06
C GLU A 11 -11.17 3.96 -16.97
N LEU A 12 -10.21 3.14 -16.52
CA LEU A 12 -10.43 2.14 -15.48
C LEU A 12 -9.92 2.61 -14.10
N GLY A 13 -9.77 3.93 -13.91
CA GLY A 13 -9.35 4.48 -12.64
C GLY A 13 -7.85 4.56 -12.46
N PHE A 14 -7.10 4.48 -13.56
CA PHE A 14 -5.64 4.61 -13.52
C PHE A 14 -5.25 5.99 -13.00
N THR A 15 -4.32 6.02 -12.05
CA THR A 15 -3.80 7.27 -11.51
C THR A 15 -2.37 7.09 -11.06
N SER A 16 -1.66 8.21 -10.96
CA SER A 16 -0.30 8.23 -10.40
C SER A 16 -0.37 8.62 -8.93
N PHE A 17 0.49 8.03 -8.13
CA PHE A 17 0.59 8.32 -6.70
C PHE A 17 2.02 8.09 -6.24
N SER A 18 2.31 8.44 -5.01
CA SER A 18 3.62 8.18 -4.41
C SER A 18 3.48 7.16 -3.28
N VAL A 19 4.49 6.32 -3.14
CA VAL A 19 4.58 5.37 -2.03
C VAL A 19 5.73 5.79 -1.14
N GLN A 20 5.44 6.04 0.14
CA GLN A 20 6.45 6.34 1.13
C GLN A 20 6.78 5.05 1.88
N ARG A 21 8.03 4.64 1.78
CA ARG A 21 8.52 3.42 2.44
C ARG A 21 9.55 3.80 3.48
N THR A 22 9.33 3.33 4.71
CA THR A 22 10.22 3.60 5.83
C THR A 22 10.83 2.29 6.31
N ALA A 23 12.16 2.23 6.31
CA ALA A 23 12.91 1.12 6.88
C ALA A 23 13.63 1.62 8.14
N TYR A 24 13.65 0.79 9.17
CA TYR A 24 14.36 1.10 10.42
C TYR A 24 15.52 0.15 10.61
N THR A 25 16.65 0.68 11.03
CA THR A 25 17.81 -0.12 11.41
C THR A 25 17.99 -0.01 12.92
N ARG A 26 18.06 -1.16 13.59
CA ARG A 26 18.27 -1.21 15.05
C ARG A 26 19.76 -1.07 15.35
N ARG A 27 20.10 -0.05 16.15
CA ARG A 27 21.47 0.18 16.60
C ARG A 27 21.47 0.59 18.07
N ASN A 28 22.20 -0.14 18.90
CA ASN A 28 22.42 0.21 20.32
C ASN A 28 21.11 0.53 21.05
N GLY A 29 20.07 -0.27 20.81
CA GLY A 29 18.78 -0.07 21.45
C GLY A 29 17.93 1.03 20.84
N THR A 30 18.40 1.70 19.77
CA THR A 30 17.66 2.74 19.06
C THR A 30 17.32 2.27 17.63
N SER A 31 16.21 2.77 17.10
CA SER A 31 15.84 2.52 15.70
C SER A 31 16.07 3.78 14.89
N VAL A 32 16.84 3.65 13.81
CA VAL A 32 17.15 4.76 12.91
C VAL A 32 16.32 4.63 11.65
N PRO A 33 15.44 5.60 11.34
CA PRO A 33 14.59 5.51 10.13
C PRO A 33 15.32 5.93 8.87
N ALA A 34 14.97 5.29 7.75
CA ALA A 34 15.36 5.72 6.42
C ALA A 34 14.09 5.75 5.58
N VAL A 35 13.68 6.94 5.16
CA VAL A 35 12.44 7.16 4.43
C VAL A 35 12.74 7.36 2.96
N ARG A 36 12.01 6.63 2.10
CA ARG A 36 12.10 6.76 0.64
C ARG A 36 10.72 7.03 0.08
N THR A 37 10.63 7.97 -0.86
CA THR A 37 9.40 8.23 -1.59
C THR A 37 9.60 7.76 -3.03
N LEU A 38 8.74 6.85 -3.47
CA LEU A 38 8.86 6.18 -4.77
C LEU A 38 7.62 6.48 -5.60
N PRO A 39 7.79 6.79 -6.90
CA PRO A 39 6.64 6.97 -7.77
C PRO A 39 5.99 5.62 -8.08
N ALA A 40 4.68 5.63 -8.19
CA ALA A 40 3.91 4.45 -8.55
C ALA A 40 2.65 4.87 -9.33
N SER A 41 2.01 3.90 -9.94
CA SER A 41 0.76 4.14 -10.64
C SER A 41 -0.07 2.87 -10.66
N GLY A 42 -1.37 3.01 -10.84
CA GLY A 42 -2.27 1.89 -10.89
C GLY A 42 -3.71 2.32 -10.82
N CYS A 43 -4.59 1.36 -10.63
CA CYS A 43 -6.02 1.62 -10.45
C CYS A 43 -6.33 1.71 -8.97
N ILE A 44 -7.03 2.77 -8.56
CA ILE A 44 -7.45 2.98 -7.18
C ILE A 44 -8.98 3.08 -7.17
N HIS A 45 -9.60 2.28 -6.31
CA HIS A 45 -11.04 2.26 -6.15
C HIS A 45 -11.41 2.54 -4.69
N PRO A 46 -12.49 3.28 -4.46
CA PRO A 46 -13.02 3.42 -3.09
C PRO A 46 -13.35 2.05 -2.52
N GLY A 47 -13.20 1.90 -1.22
CA GLY A 47 -13.60 0.68 -0.54
C GLY A 47 -15.11 0.48 -0.62
N THR A 48 -15.54 -0.77 -0.81
CA THR A 48 -16.94 -1.14 -0.84
C THR A 48 -17.30 -1.93 0.42
N PRO A 49 -18.59 -1.98 0.81
CA PRO A 49 -18.98 -2.77 1.98
C PRO A 49 -18.56 -4.24 1.90
N GLU A 50 -18.56 -4.82 0.69
CA GLU A 50 -18.16 -6.20 0.48
C GLU A 50 -16.67 -6.43 0.77
N MET A 51 -15.86 -5.40 0.64
CA MET A 51 -14.42 -5.48 0.88
C MET A 51 -14.05 -5.37 2.36
N ILE A 52 -14.97 -4.94 3.21
CA ILE A 52 -14.68 -4.74 4.64
C ILE A 52 -14.16 -6.02 5.30
N GLN A 53 -14.69 -7.17 4.92
CA GLN A 53 -14.26 -8.46 5.46
C GLN A 53 -12.82 -8.82 5.09
N LEU A 54 -12.25 -8.16 4.07
CA LEU A 54 -10.88 -8.40 3.64
C LEU A 54 -9.87 -7.62 4.47
N LEU A 55 -10.34 -6.67 5.28
CA LEU A 55 -9.48 -5.85 6.15
C LEU A 55 -9.26 -6.56 7.50
N PRO A 56 -8.12 -6.30 8.16
CA PRO A 56 -7.96 -6.67 9.56
C PRO A 56 -9.09 -6.10 10.39
N GLU A 57 -9.54 -6.84 11.39
CA GLU A 57 -10.73 -6.47 12.19
C GLU A 57 -10.61 -5.07 12.80
N GLU A 58 -9.43 -4.70 13.28
CA GLU A 58 -9.18 -3.41 13.89
C GLU A 58 -9.24 -2.22 12.91
N GLU A 59 -9.23 -2.50 11.61
CA GLU A 59 -9.24 -1.47 10.56
C GLU A 59 -10.59 -1.31 9.87
N ARG A 60 -11.60 -2.08 10.26
CA ARG A 60 -12.88 -2.14 9.54
C ARG A 60 -13.76 -0.90 9.67
N ASN A 61 -13.45 -0.05 10.64
CA ASN A 61 -14.20 1.20 10.85
C ASN A 61 -13.58 2.40 10.14
N GLU A 62 -12.48 2.20 9.42
CA GLU A 62 -11.77 3.27 8.73
C GLU A 62 -12.18 3.36 7.27
N GLU A 63 -12.11 4.58 6.71
CA GLU A 63 -12.25 4.76 5.27
C GLU A 63 -11.06 4.10 4.59
N PHE A 64 -11.29 3.34 3.53
CA PHE A 64 -10.22 2.62 2.85
C PHE A 64 -10.36 2.63 1.34
N ILE A 65 -9.27 2.31 0.67
CA ILE A 65 -9.20 2.19 -0.77
C ILE A 65 -8.61 0.84 -1.16
N ALA A 66 -8.98 0.36 -2.34
CA ALA A 66 -8.36 -0.81 -2.97
C ALA A 66 -7.42 -0.32 -4.07
N VAL A 67 -6.18 -0.80 -4.08
CA VAL A 67 -5.14 -0.36 -5.02
C VAL A 67 -4.66 -1.56 -5.81
N TYR A 68 -4.71 -1.44 -7.15
CA TYR A 68 -4.17 -2.44 -8.06
C TYR A 68 -3.02 -1.80 -8.81
N THR A 69 -1.80 -2.28 -8.58
CA THR A 69 -0.60 -1.64 -9.12
C THR A 69 0.48 -2.65 -9.44
N GLY A 70 1.36 -2.32 -10.40
CA GLY A 70 2.56 -3.10 -10.65
C GLY A 70 3.67 -2.88 -9.61
N PHE A 71 3.49 -1.90 -8.72
CA PHE A 71 4.45 -1.61 -7.66
C PHE A 71 4.28 -2.62 -6.52
N ALA A 72 5.40 -3.16 -6.03
CA ALA A 72 5.39 -4.14 -4.93
C ALA A 72 5.11 -3.46 -3.59
N LEU A 73 3.84 -3.32 -3.24
CA LEU A 73 3.42 -2.75 -1.97
C LEU A 73 3.82 -3.67 -0.81
N SER A 74 4.03 -3.09 0.36
CA SER A 74 4.37 -3.85 1.57
C SER A 74 3.52 -3.37 2.74
N LYS A 75 3.02 -4.32 3.53
CA LYS A 75 2.33 -4.02 4.80
C LYS A 75 3.30 -3.95 5.98
N GLY A 76 4.60 -3.96 5.69
CA GLY A 76 5.64 -3.95 6.70
C GLY A 76 6.14 -5.36 7.03
N GLU A 77 7.40 -5.45 7.36
CA GLU A 77 8.04 -6.71 7.74
C GLU A 77 8.91 -6.49 8.97
N ASN A 78 8.72 -7.31 9.99
CA ASN A 78 9.51 -7.28 11.20
C ASN A 78 9.71 -8.70 11.72
N ASP A 79 10.82 -9.30 11.35
CA ASP A 79 11.20 -10.66 11.74
C ASP A 79 12.10 -10.70 12.98
N GLY A 80 12.30 -9.55 13.62
CA GLY A 80 13.21 -9.45 14.77
C GLY A 80 14.67 -9.22 14.40
N GLY A 81 14.99 -9.09 13.10
CA GLY A 81 16.34 -8.83 12.64
C GLY A 81 16.81 -7.41 12.88
N ALA A 82 17.99 -7.08 12.34
CA ALA A 82 18.59 -5.77 12.50
C ALA A 82 17.82 -4.67 11.77
N THR A 83 17.07 -5.02 10.75
CA THR A 83 16.30 -4.08 9.93
C THR A 83 14.84 -4.53 9.87
N TYR A 84 13.92 -3.58 9.94
CA TYR A 84 12.50 -3.85 9.74
C TYR A 84 11.84 -2.70 8.97
N THR A 85 10.69 -2.98 8.34
CA THR A 85 9.92 -1.96 7.64
C THR A 85 8.54 -1.83 8.27
N THR A 86 8.03 -0.60 8.26
CA THR A 86 6.63 -0.33 8.62
C THR A 86 5.75 -0.42 7.38
N PRO A 87 4.41 -0.47 7.54
CA PRO A 87 3.53 -0.48 6.38
C PRO A 87 3.79 0.71 5.44
N ASP A 88 3.74 0.44 4.14
CA ASP A 88 3.85 1.50 3.15
C ASP A 88 2.73 2.51 3.31
N ARG A 89 3.02 3.77 3.01
CA ARG A 89 2.04 4.84 2.97
C ARG A 89 1.84 5.29 1.54
N ILE A 90 0.59 5.40 1.13
CA ILE A 90 0.22 5.89 -0.19
C ILE A 90 -0.15 7.35 -0.06
N LEU A 91 0.53 8.21 -0.83
CA LEU A 91 0.27 9.64 -0.87
C LEU A 91 -0.54 9.93 -2.13
N LEU A 92 -1.80 10.30 -1.95
CA LEU A 92 -2.74 10.50 -3.05
C LEU A 92 -3.60 11.72 -2.77
N ASN A 93 -3.59 12.68 -3.70
CA ASN A 93 -4.41 13.90 -3.62
C ASN A 93 -4.33 14.62 -2.27
N GLY A 94 -3.11 14.70 -1.70
CA GLY A 94 -2.90 15.36 -0.41
C GLY A 94 -3.31 14.54 0.80
N GLU A 95 -3.78 13.32 0.60
CA GLU A 95 -4.14 12.42 1.68
C GLU A 95 -3.12 11.29 1.80
N THR A 96 -2.98 10.77 3.00
CA THR A 96 -2.07 9.66 3.28
C THR A 96 -2.88 8.43 3.68
N TRP A 97 -2.54 7.29 3.07
CA TRP A 97 -3.22 6.02 3.30
C TRP A 97 -2.20 4.97 3.72
N ARG A 98 -2.47 4.24 4.78
CA ARG A 98 -1.57 3.21 5.30
C ARG A 98 -1.98 1.84 4.78
N VAL A 99 -1.06 1.14 4.14
CA VAL A 99 -1.31 -0.20 3.59
C VAL A 99 -1.48 -1.19 4.74
N VAL A 100 -2.60 -1.90 4.75
CA VAL A 100 -2.93 -2.86 5.83
C VAL A 100 -3.02 -4.29 5.34
N LYS A 101 -3.15 -4.50 4.04
CA LYS A 101 -3.20 -5.84 3.45
C LYS A 101 -2.68 -5.80 2.03
N VAL A 102 -1.91 -6.82 1.65
CA VAL A 102 -1.39 -6.95 0.28
C VAL A 102 -1.62 -8.37 -0.18
N ARG A 103 -2.12 -8.52 -1.40
CA ARG A 103 -2.17 -9.78 -2.12
C ARG A 103 -1.17 -9.73 -3.25
N ASP A 104 -0.27 -10.69 -3.28
CA ASP A 104 0.77 -10.77 -4.30
C ASP A 104 0.25 -11.56 -5.49
N TRP A 105 -0.08 -10.84 -6.55
CA TRP A 105 -0.47 -11.41 -7.83
C TRP A 105 0.60 -11.15 -8.90
N ALA A 106 1.87 -11.13 -8.47
CA ALA A 106 2.98 -10.83 -9.39
C ALA A 106 3.03 -11.77 -10.58
N MET A 107 2.60 -13.02 -10.42
CA MET A 107 2.51 -13.97 -11.54
C MET A 107 1.54 -13.49 -12.63
N PHE A 108 0.60 -12.60 -12.29
CA PHE A 108 -0.34 -12.00 -13.23
C PHE A 108 0.01 -10.54 -13.54
N GLY A 109 1.15 -10.06 -13.05
CA GLY A 109 1.68 -8.72 -13.34
C GLY A 109 1.19 -7.60 -12.42
N TYR A 110 0.62 -7.89 -11.25
CA TYR A 110 0.14 -6.84 -10.36
C TYR A 110 0.14 -7.26 -8.90
N TYR A 111 -0.04 -6.25 -8.03
CA TYR A 111 -0.26 -6.41 -6.60
C TYR A 111 -1.59 -5.75 -6.25
N GLN A 112 -2.33 -6.35 -5.34
CA GLN A 112 -3.58 -5.80 -4.85
C GLN A 112 -3.40 -5.43 -3.39
N GLY A 113 -3.54 -4.12 -3.09
CA GLY A 113 -3.40 -3.62 -1.74
C GLY A 113 -4.68 -2.99 -1.23
N TYR A 114 -4.85 -3.03 0.10
CA TYR A 114 -5.91 -2.29 0.79
C TYR A 114 -5.23 -1.33 1.74
N ALA A 115 -5.63 -0.06 1.70
CA ALA A 115 -5.03 0.98 2.51
C ALA A 115 -6.13 1.78 3.20
N VAL A 116 -5.91 2.09 4.48
CA VAL A 116 -6.84 2.87 5.29
C VAL A 116 -6.35 4.30 5.41
N LYS A 117 -7.30 5.23 5.46
CA LYS A 117 -6.99 6.65 5.57
C LYS A 117 -6.35 6.95 6.91
N MET A 118 -5.25 7.69 6.87
CA MET A 118 -4.60 8.17 8.09
C MET A 118 -5.16 9.53 8.46
N HIS A 119 -5.52 9.67 9.73
CA HIS A 119 -6.00 10.92 10.30
C HIS A 119 -4.86 11.56 11.08
N GLU A 120 -4.47 12.75 10.68
CA GLU A 120 -3.42 13.50 11.38
C GLU A 120 -4.00 14.71 12.08
#